data_98589af27093a748813d1d994ce8a604
#
_entry.id   98589af27093a748813d1d994ce8a604
#
_cell.length_a   1.000
_cell.length_b   1.000
_cell.length_c   1.000
_cell.angle_alpha   90.00
_cell.angle_beta   90.00
_cell.angle_gamma   90.00
#
_symmetry.space_group_name_H-M   'P 1'
#
loop_
_entity.id
_entity.type
_entity.pdbx_description
1 polymer ?
#
loop_
_entity_poly.entity_id
_entity_poly.type
_entity_poly.pdbx_seq_one_letter_code
_entity_poly.pdbx_strand_id
1 'polypeptide(L)'
;LDSELTQVLEMIYDNQGSIPHPQPGDPPGRGFTKETPYSTRYFVLRYNDAGDLIRADLEHIVSVTEEDTTQYLQIALKHGEGFGYTSGYKYYVVYSGEDRWMAIFLDSYQKIHSMETIAVFSLVATAFCVIVVYVIVVLFSRRAILPVVEALRLQKQFITDASHELK
;
A
#
# COMPACT_ATOMS: atom_id res chain seq x y z
N LEU A 1 2.57 -2.65 -7.08
CA LEU A 1 1.32 -3.07 -6.41
C LEU A 1 0.14 -3.10 -7.38
N ASP A 2 -0.09 -2.02 -8.10
CA ASP A 2 -1.20 -1.93 -9.07
C ASP A 2 -1.02 -2.91 -10.22
N SER A 3 0.20 -3.07 -10.71
CA SER A 3 0.52 -4.04 -11.77
C SER A 3 0.35 -5.50 -11.33
N GLU A 4 0.61 -5.84 -10.08
CA GLU A 4 0.37 -7.19 -9.56
C GLU A 4 -1.10 -7.53 -9.49
N LEU A 5 -1.93 -6.61 -8.98
CA LEU A 5 -3.38 -6.79 -8.93
C LEU A 5 -3.98 -6.91 -10.33
N THR A 6 -3.47 -6.13 -11.29
CA THR A 6 -3.86 -6.21 -12.70
C THR A 6 -3.54 -7.59 -13.28
N GLN A 7 -2.32 -8.10 -13.07
CA GLN A 7 -1.92 -9.42 -13.53
C GLN A 7 -2.78 -10.55 -12.94
N VAL A 8 -3.18 -10.44 -11.66
CA VAL A 8 -4.09 -11.41 -11.04
C VAL A 8 -5.46 -11.37 -11.70
N LEU A 9 -6.00 -10.19 -11.96
CA LEU A 9 -7.31 -10.03 -12.62
C LEU A 9 -7.30 -10.59 -14.05
N GLU A 10 -6.26 -10.29 -14.82
CA GLU A 10 -6.06 -10.83 -16.17
C GLU A 10 -5.95 -12.36 -16.15
N MET A 11 -5.20 -12.91 -15.19
CA MET A 11 -5.09 -14.37 -15.03
C MET A 11 -6.43 -15.03 -14.70
N ILE A 12 -7.24 -14.43 -13.82
CA ILE A 12 -8.57 -14.94 -13.50
C ILE A 12 -9.45 -14.91 -14.75
N TYR A 13 -9.34 -13.85 -15.55
CA TYR A 13 -10.06 -13.75 -16.81
C TYR A 13 -9.64 -14.84 -17.81
N ASP A 14 -8.34 -14.99 -18.06
CA ASP A 14 -7.78 -15.99 -19.00
C ASP A 14 -8.17 -17.41 -18.61
N ASN A 15 -8.38 -17.67 -17.32
CA ASN A 15 -8.84 -18.96 -16.78
C ASN A 15 -10.35 -18.99 -16.49
N GLN A 16 -11.13 -18.21 -17.23
CA GLN A 16 -12.61 -18.23 -17.19
C GLN A 16 -13.21 -18.00 -15.79
N GLY A 17 -12.58 -17.12 -15.00
CA GLY A 17 -13.08 -16.73 -13.68
C GLY A 17 -12.50 -17.52 -12.51
N SER A 18 -11.45 -18.31 -12.71
CA SER A 18 -10.77 -19.07 -11.65
C SER A 18 -9.27 -18.80 -11.63
N ILE A 19 -8.62 -19.00 -10.49
CA ILE A 19 -7.16 -19.00 -10.41
C ILE A 19 -6.65 -20.40 -10.70
N PRO A 20 -5.74 -20.60 -11.67
CA PRO A 20 -5.21 -21.91 -12.00
C PRO A 20 -4.43 -22.50 -10.82
N HIS A 21 -4.63 -23.77 -10.55
CA HIS A 21 -3.85 -24.50 -9.55
C HIS A 21 -2.48 -24.83 -10.17
N PRO A 22 -1.37 -24.38 -9.57
CA PRO A 22 -0.03 -24.68 -10.09
C PRO A 22 0.22 -26.21 -10.09
N GLN A 23 0.65 -26.73 -11.23
CA GLN A 23 1.00 -28.13 -11.37
C GLN A 23 2.44 -28.41 -10.91
N PRO A 24 2.75 -29.65 -10.47
CA PRO A 24 4.13 -30.04 -10.18
C PRO A 24 4.99 -29.94 -11.44
N GLY A 25 5.93 -28.97 -11.46
CA GLY A 25 6.82 -28.72 -12.59
C GLY A 25 6.61 -27.36 -13.28
N ASP A 26 5.59 -26.61 -12.91
CA ASP A 26 5.43 -25.25 -13.39
C ASP A 26 6.61 -24.39 -12.90
N PRO A 27 7.21 -23.59 -13.78
CA PRO A 27 8.22 -22.62 -13.36
C PRO A 27 7.58 -21.67 -12.36
N PRO A 28 8.32 -21.22 -11.31
CA PRO A 28 7.80 -20.25 -10.38
C PRO A 28 7.43 -18.97 -11.15
N GLY A 29 6.13 -18.82 -11.41
CA GLY A 29 5.59 -17.65 -12.08
C GLY A 29 5.79 -16.42 -11.22
N ARG A 30 5.98 -15.28 -11.85
CA ARG A 30 6.24 -13.99 -11.21
C ARG A 30 5.18 -13.68 -10.14
N GLY A 31 5.51 -13.93 -8.86
CA GLY A 31 4.66 -13.56 -7.73
C GLY A 31 3.55 -14.56 -7.36
N PHE A 32 3.40 -15.68 -8.08
CA PHE A 32 2.42 -16.72 -7.77
C PHE A 32 3.06 -17.88 -7.04
N THR A 33 2.53 -18.17 -5.85
CA THR A 33 2.91 -19.32 -5.04
C THR A 33 1.80 -20.36 -5.08
N LYS A 34 2.08 -21.57 -4.59
CA LYS A 34 1.04 -22.62 -4.42
C LYS A 34 -0.10 -22.18 -3.51
N GLU A 35 0.14 -21.17 -2.67
CA GLU A 35 -0.84 -20.59 -1.74
C GLU A 35 -1.74 -19.52 -2.39
N THR A 36 -1.35 -18.98 -3.54
CA THR A 36 -2.08 -17.88 -4.20
C THR A 36 -3.55 -18.21 -4.47
N PRO A 37 -3.94 -19.40 -4.97
CA PRO A 37 -5.34 -19.73 -5.20
C PRO A 37 -6.18 -19.77 -3.90
N TYR A 38 -5.56 -20.07 -2.77
CA TYR A 38 -6.23 -20.20 -1.47
C TYR A 38 -6.22 -18.88 -0.67
N SER A 39 -5.25 -18.02 -0.92
CA SER A 39 -5.08 -16.74 -0.21
C SER A 39 -5.72 -15.55 -0.93
N THR A 40 -6.04 -15.71 -2.21
CA THR A 40 -6.63 -14.64 -3.01
C THR A 40 -8.15 -14.62 -2.84
N ARG A 41 -8.67 -13.51 -2.36
CA ARG A 41 -10.09 -13.28 -2.17
C ARG A 41 -10.65 -12.51 -3.34
N TYR A 42 -11.54 -13.11 -4.10
CA TYR A 42 -12.16 -12.51 -5.27
C TYR A 42 -13.56 -13.10 -5.50
N PHE A 43 -14.35 -12.44 -6.32
CA PHE A 43 -15.61 -12.96 -6.83
C PHE A 43 -15.83 -12.52 -8.29
N VAL A 44 -16.67 -13.26 -8.97
CA VAL A 44 -16.93 -13.05 -10.39
C VAL A 44 -18.43 -12.94 -10.63
N LEU A 45 -18.83 -11.86 -11.32
CA LEU A 45 -20.18 -11.68 -11.80
C LEU A 45 -20.21 -11.86 -13.31
N ARG A 46 -21.16 -12.66 -13.80
CA ARG A 46 -21.44 -12.82 -15.24
C ARG A 46 -22.82 -12.29 -15.53
N TYR A 47 -22.94 -11.42 -16.48
CA TYR A 47 -24.19 -10.76 -16.85
C TYR A 47 -24.31 -10.61 -18.37
N ASN A 48 -25.54 -10.35 -18.87
CA ASN A 48 -25.82 -10.14 -20.29
C ASN A 48 -25.74 -8.66 -20.69
N ASP A 49 -25.87 -8.36 -21.97
CA ASP A 49 -25.88 -6.99 -22.50
C ASP A 49 -27.07 -6.16 -21.96
N ALA A 50 -28.13 -6.80 -21.53
CA ALA A 50 -29.27 -6.14 -20.90
C ALA A 50 -28.99 -5.73 -19.44
N GLY A 51 -27.87 -6.20 -18.86
CA GLY A 51 -27.51 -5.93 -17.47
C GLY A 51 -28.10 -6.92 -16.47
N ASP A 52 -28.69 -8.05 -16.93
CA ASP A 52 -29.20 -9.07 -16.03
C ASP A 52 -28.10 -10.00 -15.58
N LEU A 53 -28.04 -10.27 -14.28
CA LEU A 53 -27.07 -11.20 -13.68
C LEU A 53 -27.39 -12.63 -14.12
N ILE A 54 -26.45 -13.28 -14.80
CA ILE A 54 -26.55 -14.68 -15.21
C ILE A 54 -26.05 -15.61 -14.08
N ARG A 55 -24.89 -15.26 -13.50
CA ARG A 55 -24.25 -16.05 -12.44
C ARG A 55 -23.35 -15.18 -11.59
N ALA A 56 -23.39 -15.39 -10.28
CA ALA A 56 -22.42 -14.90 -9.32
C ALA A 56 -21.61 -16.09 -8.80
N ASP A 57 -20.28 -15.96 -8.81
CA ASP A 57 -19.35 -16.94 -8.24
C ASP A 57 -18.70 -16.29 -7.01
N LEU A 58 -19.13 -16.73 -5.83
CA LEU A 58 -18.73 -16.20 -4.52
C LEU A 58 -17.88 -17.21 -3.72
N GLU A 59 -17.41 -18.31 -4.34
CA GLU A 59 -16.72 -19.39 -3.64
C GLU A 59 -15.43 -18.94 -2.94
N HIS A 60 -14.77 -17.90 -3.46
CA HIS A 60 -13.49 -17.40 -2.95
C HIS A 60 -13.61 -16.18 -2.04
N ILE A 61 -14.85 -15.82 -1.61
CA ILE A 61 -15.08 -14.70 -0.73
C ILE A 61 -16.26 -14.97 0.22
N VAL A 62 -16.09 -14.58 1.49
CA VAL A 62 -17.14 -14.75 2.51
C VAL A 62 -17.82 -13.42 2.86
N SER A 63 -17.13 -12.30 2.59
CA SER A 63 -17.59 -10.96 2.96
C SER A 63 -18.63 -10.36 2.00
N VAL A 64 -18.94 -11.03 0.90
CA VAL A 64 -19.93 -10.61 -0.12
C VAL A 64 -21.06 -11.62 -0.15
N THR A 65 -22.28 -11.14 0.02
CA THR A 65 -23.49 -11.96 -0.03
C THR A 65 -24.18 -11.83 -1.39
N GLU A 66 -25.14 -12.71 -1.68
CA GLU A 66 -25.94 -12.62 -2.92
C GLU A 66 -26.68 -11.27 -3.02
N GLU A 67 -27.08 -10.70 -1.91
CA GLU A 67 -27.76 -9.38 -1.88
C GLU A 67 -26.82 -8.26 -2.32
N ASP A 68 -25.54 -8.34 -1.95
CA ASP A 68 -24.51 -7.35 -2.30
C ASP A 68 -24.17 -7.39 -3.79
N THR A 69 -24.39 -8.53 -4.47
CA THR A 69 -24.05 -8.68 -5.91
C THR A 69 -24.74 -7.66 -6.78
N THR A 70 -25.98 -7.25 -6.40
CA THR A 70 -26.73 -6.24 -7.14
C THR A 70 -26.00 -4.90 -7.14
N GLN A 71 -25.41 -4.49 -6.03
CA GLN A 71 -24.65 -3.25 -5.92
C GLN A 71 -23.39 -3.31 -6.78
N TYR A 72 -22.65 -4.39 -6.72
CA TYR A 72 -21.43 -4.57 -7.52
C TYR A 72 -21.72 -4.67 -9.01
N LEU A 73 -22.85 -5.29 -9.39
CA LEU A 73 -23.31 -5.33 -10.77
C LEU A 73 -23.59 -3.91 -11.30
N GLN A 74 -24.24 -3.06 -10.51
CA GLN A 74 -24.48 -1.66 -10.89
C GLN A 74 -23.18 -0.88 -11.09
N ILE A 75 -22.15 -1.16 -10.30
CA ILE A 75 -20.82 -0.56 -10.45
C ILE A 75 -20.19 -1.00 -11.77
N ALA A 76 -20.24 -2.30 -12.08
CA ALA A 76 -19.70 -2.84 -13.32
C ALA A 76 -20.41 -2.26 -14.56
N LEU A 77 -21.75 -2.20 -14.53
CA LEU A 77 -22.56 -1.64 -15.62
C LEU A 77 -22.29 -0.14 -15.86
N LYS A 78 -22.11 0.63 -14.78
CA LYS A 78 -21.84 2.06 -14.87
C LYS A 78 -20.42 2.36 -15.40
N HIS A 79 -19.45 1.53 -15.05
CA HIS A 79 -18.05 1.73 -15.45
C HIS A 79 -17.83 1.35 -16.91
N GLY A 80 -18.49 0.29 -17.39
CA GLY A 80 -18.20 -0.31 -18.68
C GLY A 80 -16.91 -1.13 -18.67
N GLU A 81 -16.34 -1.41 -19.85
CA GLU A 81 -15.13 -2.21 -20.01
C GLU A 81 -13.89 -1.53 -19.42
N GLY A 82 -13.07 -2.28 -18.69
CA GLY A 82 -11.80 -1.82 -18.16
C GLY A 82 -11.58 -2.13 -16.67
N PHE A 83 -10.50 -1.57 -16.13
CA PHE A 83 -10.11 -1.70 -14.73
C PHE A 83 -10.65 -0.52 -13.90
N GLY A 84 -11.03 -0.80 -12.65
CA GLY A 84 -11.45 0.23 -11.73
C GLY A 84 -11.28 -0.19 -10.27
N TYR A 85 -11.64 0.72 -9.36
CA TYR A 85 -11.60 0.51 -7.91
C TYR A 85 -12.95 0.86 -7.29
N THR A 86 -13.37 0.07 -6.31
CA THR A 86 -14.57 0.35 -5.50
C THR A 86 -14.46 -0.29 -4.13
N SER A 87 -14.76 0.46 -3.07
CA SER A 87 -14.95 -0.05 -1.69
C SER A 87 -13.95 -1.11 -1.24
N GLY A 88 -12.65 -0.95 -1.58
CA GLY A 88 -11.60 -1.92 -1.22
C GLY A 88 -11.39 -3.06 -2.21
N TYR A 89 -12.10 -3.04 -3.34
CA TYR A 89 -11.92 -4.00 -4.43
C TYR A 89 -11.32 -3.32 -5.65
N LYS A 90 -10.31 -3.95 -6.26
CA LYS A 90 -9.93 -3.67 -7.65
C LYS A 90 -10.75 -4.58 -8.53
N TYR A 91 -11.33 -4.04 -9.59
CA TYR A 91 -12.15 -4.84 -10.49
C TYR A 91 -11.72 -4.70 -11.95
N TYR A 92 -12.08 -5.70 -12.73
CA TYR A 92 -11.89 -5.74 -14.17
C TYR A 92 -13.19 -6.18 -14.83
N VAL A 93 -13.70 -5.32 -15.72
CA VAL A 93 -14.90 -5.59 -16.51
C VAL A 93 -14.48 -5.83 -17.95
N VAL A 94 -14.90 -6.95 -18.52
CA VAL A 94 -14.50 -7.38 -19.84
C VAL A 94 -15.64 -8.08 -20.58
N TYR A 95 -15.71 -7.84 -21.88
CA TYR A 95 -16.64 -8.54 -22.76
C TYR A 95 -16.11 -9.94 -23.08
N SER A 96 -16.89 -10.97 -22.76
CA SER A 96 -16.49 -12.38 -22.93
C SER A 96 -17.06 -13.03 -24.21
N GLY A 97 -17.71 -12.24 -25.07
CA GLY A 97 -18.37 -12.73 -26.28
C GLY A 97 -19.77 -13.33 -26.02
N GLU A 98 -20.53 -13.58 -27.08
CA GLU A 98 -21.88 -14.16 -27.02
C GLU A 98 -22.84 -13.43 -26.06
N ASP A 99 -22.87 -12.09 -26.13
CA ASP A 99 -23.69 -11.22 -25.28
C ASP A 99 -23.45 -11.42 -23.78
N ARG A 100 -22.19 -11.76 -23.39
CA ARG A 100 -21.79 -12.03 -22.02
C ARG A 100 -20.66 -11.13 -21.57
N TRP A 101 -20.86 -10.57 -20.40
CA TRP A 101 -19.88 -9.77 -19.69
C TRP A 101 -19.40 -10.50 -18.45
N MET A 102 -18.14 -10.27 -18.12
CA MET A 102 -17.54 -10.76 -16.90
C MET A 102 -16.97 -9.59 -16.12
N ALA A 103 -17.39 -9.45 -14.86
CA ALA A 103 -16.81 -8.52 -13.91
C ALA A 103 -16.14 -9.31 -12.78
N ILE A 104 -14.83 -9.14 -12.64
CA ILE A 104 -13.99 -9.80 -11.63
C ILE A 104 -13.63 -8.76 -10.58
N PHE A 105 -13.94 -9.03 -9.33
CA PHE A 105 -13.64 -8.16 -8.20
C PHE A 105 -12.61 -8.84 -7.29
N LEU A 106 -11.46 -8.21 -7.12
CA LEU A 106 -10.34 -8.69 -6.32
C LEU A 106 -10.22 -7.86 -5.04
N ASP A 107 -10.25 -8.51 -3.88
CA ASP A 107 -10.09 -7.85 -2.58
C ASP A 107 -8.67 -7.27 -2.46
N SER A 108 -8.59 -5.96 -2.43
CA SER A 108 -7.36 -5.18 -2.26
C SER A 108 -7.25 -4.51 -0.88
N TYR A 109 -8.26 -4.70 -0.02
CA TYR A 109 -8.36 -4.02 1.26
C TYR A 109 -7.17 -4.28 2.18
N GLN A 110 -6.75 -5.53 2.34
CA GLN A 110 -5.61 -5.89 3.19
C GLN A 110 -4.29 -5.29 2.68
N LYS A 111 -4.08 -5.24 1.36
CA LYS A 111 -2.86 -4.70 0.76
C LYS A 111 -2.77 -3.18 0.92
N ILE A 112 -3.88 -2.48 0.75
CA ILE A 112 -3.93 -1.02 0.88
C ILE A 112 -3.74 -0.61 2.34
N HIS A 113 -4.43 -1.26 3.28
CA HIS A 113 -4.35 -0.93 4.71
C HIS A 113 -2.97 -1.20 5.32
N SER A 114 -2.27 -2.22 4.86
CA SER A 114 -0.89 -2.51 5.29
C SER A 114 0.08 -1.40 4.87
N MET A 115 -0.09 -0.81 3.70
CA MET A 115 0.77 0.27 3.22
C MET A 115 0.56 1.58 3.99
N GLU A 116 -0.68 1.93 4.31
CA GLU A 116 -0.98 3.11 5.14
C GLU A 116 -0.35 2.98 6.53
N THR A 117 -0.46 1.80 7.13
CA THR A 117 0.12 1.52 8.44
C THR A 117 1.64 1.67 8.43
N ILE A 118 2.33 1.09 7.44
CA ILE A 118 3.79 1.21 7.29
C ILE A 118 4.20 2.66 7.05
N ALA A 119 3.48 3.43 6.25
CA ALA A 119 3.76 4.83 5.99
C ALA A 119 3.64 5.68 7.27
N VAL A 120 2.60 5.49 8.07
CA VAL A 120 2.40 6.19 9.34
C VAL A 120 3.52 5.84 10.33
N PHE A 121 3.85 4.56 10.51
CA PHE A 121 4.94 4.14 11.38
C PHE A 121 6.29 4.72 10.94
N SER A 122 6.58 4.73 9.64
CA SER A 122 7.79 5.32 9.09
C SER A 122 7.88 6.82 9.36
N LEU A 123 6.77 7.55 9.21
CA LEU A 123 6.71 8.98 9.49
C LEU A 123 6.97 9.28 10.98
N VAL A 124 6.31 8.53 11.86
CA VAL A 124 6.48 8.68 13.32
C VAL A 124 7.91 8.37 13.74
N ALA A 125 8.49 7.27 13.24
CA ALA A 125 9.88 6.91 13.53
C ALA A 125 10.87 7.98 13.06
N THR A 126 10.67 8.52 11.88
CA THR A 126 11.51 9.59 11.34
C THR A 126 11.42 10.86 12.19
N ALA A 127 10.21 11.29 12.56
CA ALA A 127 10.01 12.45 13.43
C ALA A 127 10.69 12.26 14.80
N PHE A 128 10.58 11.06 15.38
CA PHE A 128 11.25 10.73 16.64
C PHE A 128 12.78 10.82 16.51
N CYS A 129 13.37 10.25 15.46
CA CYS A 129 14.81 10.33 15.22
C CYS A 129 15.29 11.79 15.07
N VAL A 130 14.55 12.64 14.36
CA VAL A 130 14.89 14.05 14.21
C VAL A 130 14.88 14.77 15.56
N ILE A 131 13.88 14.53 16.40
CA ILE A 131 13.80 15.11 17.74
C ILE A 131 14.99 14.66 18.60
N VAL A 132 15.33 13.38 18.59
CA VAL A 132 16.48 12.84 19.37
C VAL A 132 17.78 13.50 18.92
N VAL A 133 18.03 13.55 17.60
CA VAL A 133 19.23 14.20 17.07
C VAL A 133 19.28 15.69 17.45
N TYR A 134 18.16 16.38 17.36
CA TYR A 134 18.06 17.79 17.74
C TYR A 134 18.42 18.00 19.24
N VAL A 135 17.86 17.18 20.13
CA VAL A 135 18.17 17.24 21.57
C VAL A 135 19.66 16.98 21.82
N ILE A 136 20.23 15.97 21.16
CA ILE A 136 21.66 15.67 21.29
C ILE A 136 22.50 16.87 20.85
N VAL A 137 22.22 17.45 19.69
CA VAL A 137 22.95 18.63 19.16
C VAL A 137 22.85 19.81 20.12
N VAL A 138 21.67 20.08 20.66
CA VAL A 138 21.49 21.19 21.62
C VAL A 138 22.28 20.97 22.92
N LEU A 139 22.25 19.72 23.46
CA LEU A 139 22.97 19.38 24.67
C LEU A 139 24.51 19.46 24.48
N PHE A 140 25.00 18.93 23.37
CA PHE A 140 26.44 19.00 23.05
C PHE A 140 26.88 20.42 22.73
N SER A 141 26.08 21.18 21.99
CA SER A 141 26.38 22.58 21.67
C SER A 141 26.53 23.43 22.94
N ARG A 142 25.60 23.28 23.88
CA ARG A 142 25.69 24.00 25.17
C ARG A 142 26.91 23.58 25.96
N ARG A 143 27.25 22.29 25.97
CA ARG A 143 28.38 21.78 26.76
C ARG A 143 29.74 22.11 26.13
N ALA A 144 29.81 22.23 24.80
CA ALA A 144 31.05 22.57 24.09
C ALA A 144 31.33 24.07 24.05
N ILE A 145 30.30 24.91 23.99
CA ILE A 145 30.48 26.38 23.88
C ILE A 145 30.84 27.03 25.21
N LEU A 146 30.29 26.56 26.33
CA LEU A 146 30.55 27.10 27.67
C LEU A 146 32.05 27.18 28.02
N PRO A 147 32.87 26.11 27.91
CA PRO A 147 34.28 26.18 28.26
C PRO A 147 35.12 27.07 27.33
N VAL A 148 34.73 27.20 26.06
CA VAL A 148 35.42 28.06 25.09
C VAL A 148 35.20 29.53 25.41
N VAL A 149 33.99 29.93 25.77
CA VAL A 149 33.67 31.30 26.17
C VAL A 149 34.40 31.67 27.45
N GLU A 150 34.51 30.75 28.40
CA GLU A 150 35.20 30.96 29.67
C GLU A 150 36.72 31.09 29.49
N ALA A 151 37.33 30.25 28.61
CA ALA A 151 38.75 30.36 28.26
C ALA A 151 39.07 31.70 27.57
N LEU A 152 38.24 32.17 26.65
CA LEU A 152 38.38 33.48 26.00
C LEU A 152 38.24 34.63 26.99
N ARG A 153 37.39 34.53 27.97
CA ARG A 153 37.20 35.56 29.01
C ARG A 153 38.43 35.67 29.90
N LEU A 154 39.00 34.52 30.34
CA LEU A 154 40.23 34.48 31.12
C LEU A 154 41.42 35.03 30.37
N GLN A 155 41.55 34.70 29.08
CA GLN A 155 42.60 35.26 28.20
C GLN A 155 42.51 36.78 28.07
N LYS A 156 41.31 37.32 27.91
CA LYS A 156 41.07 38.76 27.80
C LYS A 156 41.39 39.46 29.12
N GLN A 157 41.02 38.88 30.27
CA GLN A 157 41.31 39.38 31.60
C GLN A 157 42.83 39.42 31.83
N PHE A 158 43.56 38.34 31.50
CA PHE A 158 45.02 38.28 31.63
C PHE A 158 45.73 39.37 30.81
N ILE A 159 45.30 39.65 29.58
CA ILE A 159 45.85 40.72 28.73
C ILE A 159 45.59 42.08 29.35
N THR A 160 44.43 42.29 29.96
CA THR A 160 44.06 43.55 30.59
C THR A 160 44.90 43.79 31.85
N ASP A 161 45.08 42.79 32.71
CA ASP A 161 45.87 42.89 33.93
C ASP A 161 47.37 43.07 33.63
N ALA A 162 47.91 42.36 32.63
CA ALA A 162 49.29 42.54 32.18
C ALA A 162 49.55 43.96 31.61
N SER A 163 48.56 44.55 30.93
CA SER A 163 48.68 45.90 30.44
C SER A 163 48.63 46.98 31.53
N HIS A 164 48.01 46.69 32.66
CA HIS A 164 47.99 47.56 33.83
C HIS A 164 49.27 47.55 34.67
N GLU A 165 49.95 46.38 34.73
CA GLU A 165 51.23 46.28 35.47
C GLU A 165 52.44 46.84 34.72
N LEU A 166 52.33 47.05 33.39
CA LEU A 166 53.42 47.59 32.57
C LEU A 166 53.36 49.11 32.42
N LYS A 167 52.49 49.80 33.15
CA LYS A 167 52.36 51.23 33.18
C LYS A 167 52.84 51.83 34.50
#